data_c5c8c3e13af11f62f80eaa8c122a2298
#
_entry.id   c5c8c3e13af11f62f80eaa8c122a2298
#
_cell.length_a   1.000
_cell.length_b   1.000
_cell.length_c   1.000
_cell.angle_alpha   90.00
_cell.angle_beta   90.00
_cell.angle_gamma   90.00
#
_symmetry.space_group_name_H-M   'P 1'
#
loop_
_entity.id
_entity.type
_entity.pdbx_description
1 polymer ?
#
loop_
_entity_poly.entity_id
_entity_poly.type
_entity_poly.pdbx_seq_one_letter_code
_entity_poly.pdbx_strand_id
1 'polypeptide(L)'
;MITDALLRVSEDQALTTTAVSTNTIDLSVARDMGEGTTLYMNFAVTEALANGTSVTFEVITSASANLGTPTVIGSSAAIVTASLTLGKNIVVTLNPSIAGKGQRYLGARYTIAGTFNAGKVTADIVETIGDGQKYYASGFTVA
;
A
#
# COMPACT_ATOMS: atom_id res chain seq x y z
N MET A 1 1.65 -11.55 -9.86
CA MET A 1 2.01 -10.13 -9.57
C MET A 1 3.51 -9.99 -9.64
N ILE A 2 3.99 -9.09 -10.47
CA ILE A 2 5.43 -8.80 -10.57
C ILE A 2 5.68 -7.53 -9.77
N THR A 3 6.67 -7.55 -8.88
CA THR A 3 7.05 -6.40 -8.07
C THR A 3 8.41 -5.86 -8.51
N ASP A 4 8.56 -4.55 -8.47
CA ASP A 4 9.81 -3.86 -8.78
C ASP A 4 10.31 -3.17 -7.51
N ALA A 5 11.56 -3.38 -7.16
CA ALA A 5 12.17 -2.75 -5.99
C ALA A 5 12.16 -1.20 -6.06
N LEU A 6 12.17 -0.63 -7.27
CA LEU A 6 12.09 0.82 -7.47
C LEU A 6 10.67 1.37 -7.25
N LEU A 7 9.66 0.51 -7.27
CA LEU A 7 8.26 0.86 -7.02
C LEU A 7 7.81 0.46 -5.60
N ARG A 8 8.75 0.01 -4.77
CA ARG A 8 8.49 -0.33 -3.37
C ARG A 8 8.61 0.90 -2.47
N VAL A 9 7.53 1.25 -1.82
CA VAL A 9 7.50 2.41 -0.92
C VAL A 9 7.68 2.01 0.56
N SER A 10 7.37 0.78 0.92
CA SER A 10 7.66 0.22 2.25
C SER A 10 8.17 -1.20 2.12
N GLU A 11 9.21 -1.54 2.88
CA GLU A 11 9.74 -2.90 2.98
C GLU A 11 9.82 -3.29 4.45
N ASP A 12 9.02 -4.29 4.84
CA ASP A 12 8.89 -4.73 6.23
C ASP A 12 8.80 -3.57 7.24
N GLN A 13 8.07 -2.53 6.85
CA GLN A 13 7.90 -1.35 7.68
C GLN A 13 7.07 -1.67 8.91
N ALA A 14 7.65 -1.49 10.09
CA ALA A 14 6.92 -1.65 11.35
C ALA A 14 5.85 -0.56 11.51
N LEU A 15 4.65 -0.98 11.85
CA LEU A 15 3.52 -0.09 12.08
C LEU A 15 3.20 -0.04 13.58
N THR A 16 3.46 1.09 14.21
CA THR A 16 3.15 1.32 15.64
C THR A 16 2.09 2.41 15.80
N THR A 17 2.29 3.54 15.14
CA THR A 17 1.37 4.69 15.10
C THR A 17 1.26 5.18 13.67
N THR A 18 0.36 6.12 13.42
CA THR A 18 0.20 6.73 12.09
C THR A 18 1.54 7.21 11.53
N ALA A 19 1.89 6.73 10.34
CA ALA A 19 3.15 7.00 9.68
C ALA A 19 3.00 7.01 8.15
N VAL A 20 3.96 7.64 7.49
CA VAL A 20 4.11 7.54 6.03
C VAL A 20 5.11 6.44 5.68
N SER A 21 5.11 6.03 4.41
CA SER A 21 6.07 5.03 3.91
C SER A 21 7.51 5.49 4.06
N THR A 22 8.41 4.55 4.32
CA THR A 22 9.84 4.80 4.51
C THR A 22 10.53 5.27 3.25
N ASN A 23 10.04 4.86 2.09
CA ASN A 23 10.54 5.27 0.79
C ASN A 23 9.48 6.08 0.04
N THR A 24 9.93 6.91 -0.88
CA THR A 24 9.09 7.69 -1.78
C THR A 24 9.51 7.47 -3.22
N ILE A 25 8.56 7.57 -4.14
CA ILE A 25 8.82 7.57 -5.57
C ILE A 25 8.84 9.01 -6.04
N ASP A 26 9.97 9.44 -6.60
CA ASP A 26 10.11 10.77 -7.21
C ASP A 26 9.71 10.69 -8.68
N LEU A 27 8.62 11.34 -9.03
CA LEU A 27 8.11 11.42 -10.39
C LEU A 27 8.79 12.53 -11.22
N SER A 28 9.79 13.19 -10.65
CA SER A 28 10.55 14.32 -11.22
C SER A 28 9.77 15.62 -11.32
N VAL A 29 8.50 15.56 -11.69
CA VAL A 29 7.57 16.68 -11.77
C VAL A 29 6.21 16.27 -11.21
N ALA A 30 5.37 17.25 -10.92
CA ALA A 30 3.98 16.97 -10.54
C ALA A 30 3.25 16.31 -11.71
N ARG A 31 2.68 15.12 -11.47
CA ARG A 31 1.91 14.37 -12.48
C ARG A 31 0.91 13.44 -11.83
N ASP A 32 -0.15 13.13 -12.54
CA ASP A 32 -1.08 12.08 -12.19
C ASP A 32 -0.53 10.71 -12.64
N MET A 33 -0.75 9.70 -11.83
CA MET A 33 -0.38 8.32 -12.11
C MET A 33 -1.62 7.49 -12.38
N GLY A 34 -1.49 6.47 -13.24
CA GLY A 34 -2.58 5.55 -13.55
C GLY A 34 -3.58 6.08 -14.59
N GLU A 35 -3.26 7.19 -15.27
CA GLU A 35 -4.04 7.65 -16.41
C GLU A 35 -3.80 6.74 -17.61
N GLY A 36 -4.86 6.17 -18.14
CA GLY A 36 -4.82 5.21 -19.27
C GLY A 36 -4.59 3.75 -18.87
N THR A 37 -3.88 3.46 -17.78
CA THR A 37 -3.70 2.13 -17.22
C THR A 37 -3.94 2.16 -15.73
N THR A 38 -4.84 1.32 -15.23
CA THR A 38 -5.11 1.25 -13.79
C THR A 38 -3.89 0.71 -13.07
N LEU A 39 -3.39 1.47 -12.11
CA LEU A 39 -2.32 1.06 -11.20
C LEU A 39 -2.88 0.80 -9.80
N TYR A 40 -2.24 -0.08 -9.09
CA TYR A 40 -2.61 -0.47 -7.72
C TYR A 40 -1.42 -0.32 -6.79
N MET A 41 -1.68 0.01 -5.54
CA MET A 41 -0.73 -0.22 -4.47
C MET A 41 -1.18 -1.45 -3.69
N ASN A 42 -0.32 -2.45 -3.65
CA ASN A 42 -0.53 -3.65 -2.87
C ASN A 42 0.21 -3.55 -1.55
N PHE A 43 -0.53 -3.64 -0.46
CA PHE A 43 0.00 -3.69 0.89
C PHE A 43 -0.05 -5.12 1.37
N ALA A 44 1.10 -5.74 1.54
CA ALA A 44 1.23 -7.09 2.05
C ALA A 44 1.60 -7.07 3.53
N VAL A 45 0.82 -7.72 4.37
CA VAL A 45 1.14 -7.90 5.79
C VAL A 45 2.20 -8.98 5.92
N THR A 46 3.41 -8.58 6.29
CA THR A 46 4.57 -9.48 6.44
C THR A 46 4.79 -9.93 7.90
N GLU A 47 4.17 -9.26 8.83
CA GLU A 47 4.05 -9.66 10.23
C GLU A 47 2.67 -9.25 10.74
N ALA A 48 1.95 -10.18 11.37
CA ALA A 48 0.59 -9.92 11.87
C ALA A 48 0.57 -8.73 12.84
N LEU A 49 -0.40 -7.83 12.67
CA LEU A 49 -0.57 -6.68 13.54
C LEU A 49 -1.25 -7.09 14.86
N ALA A 50 -0.82 -6.50 15.98
CA ALA A 50 -1.35 -6.83 17.31
C ALA A 50 -1.53 -5.60 18.20
N ASN A 51 -2.58 -5.66 19.03
CA ASN A 51 -2.94 -4.71 20.09
C ASN A 51 -3.41 -3.31 19.65
N GLY A 52 -3.43 -3.00 18.36
CA GLY A 52 -4.09 -1.80 17.84
C GLY A 52 -5.58 -2.05 17.55
N THR A 53 -6.26 -1.04 17.05
CA THR A 53 -7.68 -1.12 16.70
C THR A 53 -7.88 -1.40 15.21
N SER A 54 -7.36 -0.52 14.35
CA SER A 54 -7.49 -0.63 12.90
C SER A 54 -6.41 0.15 12.16
N VAL A 55 -6.24 -0.17 10.88
CA VAL A 55 -5.39 0.57 9.94
C VAL A 55 -6.18 0.92 8.70
N THR A 56 -6.06 2.17 8.25
CA THR A 56 -6.47 2.60 6.92
C THR A 56 -5.22 2.75 6.07
N PHE A 57 -5.20 2.06 4.94
CA PHE A 57 -4.08 2.07 3.99
C PHE A 57 -4.38 3.09 2.90
N GLU A 58 -3.50 4.04 2.73
CA GLU A 58 -3.71 5.16 1.83
C GLU A 58 -2.55 5.31 0.86
N VAL A 59 -2.87 5.62 -0.40
CA VAL A 59 -1.90 6.08 -1.39
C VAL A 59 -1.93 7.60 -1.38
N ILE A 60 -0.77 8.21 -1.21
CA ILE A 60 -0.65 9.66 -1.04
C ILE A 60 0.35 10.25 -2.04
N THR A 61 0.13 11.51 -2.36
CA THR A 61 1.05 12.31 -3.16
C THR A 61 1.39 13.60 -2.40
N SER A 62 2.61 14.11 -2.59
CA SER A 62 3.10 15.30 -1.90
C SER A 62 4.07 16.08 -2.77
N ALA A 63 4.15 17.40 -2.52
CA ALA A 63 5.19 18.25 -3.10
C ALA A 63 6.55 18.06 -2.41
N SER A 64 6.58 17.42 -1.24
CA SER A 64 7.78 17.24 -0.41
C SER A 64 8.23 15.78 -0.40
N ALA A 65 9.54 15.55 -0.47
CA ALA A 65 10.14 14.21 -0.46
C ALA A 65 9.84 13.42 0.83
N ASN A 66 9.60 14.09 1.94
CA ASN A 66 9.22 13.48 3.21
C ASN A 66 7.72 13.20 3.33
N LEU A 67 6.95 13.36 2.23
CA LEU A 67 5.51 13.19 2.18
C LEU A 67 4.75 14.11 3.17
N GLY A 68 5.29 15.29 3.46
CA GLY A 68 4.63 16.30 4.28
C GLY A 68 3.40 16.88 3.58
N THR A 69 2.35 17.24 4.34
CA THR A 69 1.08 17.77 3.80
C THR A 69 0.55 16.96 2.60
N PRO A 70 0.33 15.65 2.75
CA PRO A 70 -0.01 14.81 1.61
C PRO A 70 -1.46 14.97 1.18
N THR A 71 -1.69 14.73 -0.11
CA THR A 71 -3.04 14.55 -0.68
C THR A 71 -3.29 13.07 -0.87
N VAL A 72 -4.41 12.54 -0.40
CA VAL A 72 -4.82 11.15 -0.57
C VAL A 72 -5.40 10.98 -1.97
N ILE A 73 -4.86 10.02 -2.73
CA ILE A 73 -5.31 9.68 -4.09
C ILE A 73 -5.93 8.27 -4.17
N GLY A 74 -5.87 7.53 -3.10
CA GLY A 74 -6.53 6.23 -2.96
C GLY A 74 -6.54 5.81 -1.50
N SER A 75 -7.59 5.12 -1.07
CA SER A 75 -7.72 4.70 0.34
C SER A 75 -8.51 3.39 0.44
N SER A 76 -8.09 2.54 1.37
CA SER A 76 -8.91 1.43 1.84
C SER A 76 -9.96 1.94 2.84
N ALA A 77 -10.93 1.09 3.17
CA ALA A 77 -11.67 1.26 4.43
C ALA A 77 -10.74 0.96 5.62
N ALA A 78 -11.13 1.39 6.82
CA ALA A 78 -10.44 0.99 8.05
C ALA A 78 -10.56 -0.53 8.25
N ILE A 79 -9.43 -1.20 8.36
CA ILE A 79 -9.35 -2.66 8.51
C ILE A 79 -8.98 -2.98 9.95
N VAL A 80 -9.85 -3.76 10.60
CA VAL A 80 -9.64 -4.14 12.00
C VAL A 80 -8.45 -5.08 12.17
N THR A 81 -7.79 -5.01 13.31
CA THR A 81 -6.59 -5.81 13.64
C THR A 81 -6.76 -7.31 13.37
N ALA A 82 -7.92 -7.87 13.72
CA ALA A 82 -8.20 -9.30 13.52
C ALA A 82 -8.10 -9.77 12.05
N SER A 83 -8.27 -8.85 11.11
CA SER A 83 -8.15 -9.13 9.66
C SER A 83 -6.75 -8.87 9.10
N LEU A 84 -5.84 -8.30 9.89
CA LEU A 84 -4.48 -7.95 9.47
C LEU A 84 -3.48 -9.04 9.88
N THR A 85 -3.75 -10.24 9.38
CA THR A 85 -2.93 -11.43 9.63
C THR A 85 -1.80 -11.56 8.63
N LEU A 86 -0.78 -12.34 8.97
CA LEU A 86 0.34 -12.65 8.07
C LEU A 86 -0.17 -13.13 6.69
N GLY A 87 0.38 -12.55 5.63
CA GLY A 87 0.03 -12.88 4.25
C GLY A 87 -1.23 -12.20 3.72
N LYS A 88 -1.89 -11.36 4.53
CA LYS A 88 -3.01 -10.55 4.04
C LYS A 88 -2.52 -9.51 3.04
N ASN A 89 -3.18 -9.44 1.89
CA ASN A 89 -2.98 -8.38 0.90
C ASN A 89 -4.15 -7.41 0.92
N ILE A 90 -3.83 -6.13 0.95
CA ILE A 90 -4.78 -5.04 0.83
C ILE A 90 -4.41 -4.27 -0.45
N VAL A 91 -5.37 -4.13 -1.35
CA VAL A 91 -5.16 -3.50 -2.65
C VAL A 91 -5.92 -2.18 -2.68
N VAL A 92 -5.20 -1.12 -3.01
CA VAL A 92 -5.77 0.22 -3.17
C VAL A 92 -5.49 0.69 -4.60
N THR A 93 -6.53 1.07 -5.30
CA THR A 93 -6.41 1.64 -6.65
C THR A 93 -5.84 3.05 -6.57
N LEU A 94 -4.85 3.36 -7.42
CA LEU A 94 -4.45 4.73 -7.69
C LEU A 94 -5.53 5.35 -8.56
N ASN A 95 -6.25 6.32 -8.02
CA ASN A 95 -7.46 6.83 -8.66
C ASN A 95 -7.17 8.02 -9.57
N PRO A 96 -7.16 7.85 -10.91
CA PRO A 96 -6.95 8.93 -11.85
C PRO A 96 -8.12 9.93 -11.91
N SER A 97 -9.29 9.59 -11.33
CA SER A 97 -10.41 10.53 -11.26
C SER A 97 -10.17 11.71 -10.32
N ILE A 98 -9.08 11.69 -9.57
CA ILE A 98 -8.57 12.83 -8.80
C ILE A 98 -7.55 13.61 -9.67
N ALA A 99 -7.84 13.73 -10.95
CA ALA A 99 -6.99 14.45 -11.90
C ALA A 99 -6.65 15.87 -11.40
N GLY A 100 -5.42 16.29 -11.63
CA GLY A 100 -4.89 17.56 -11.16
C GLY A 100 -4.49 17.59 -9.68
N LYS A 101 -4.55 16.46 -8.97
CA LYS A 101 -4.08 16.32 -7.58
C LYS A 101 -2.71 15.70 -7.48
N GLY A 102 -2.21 15.08 -8.55
CA GLY A 102 -0.88 14.46 -8.58
C GLY A 102 0.21 15.47 -8.32
N GLN A 103 1.11 15.14 -7.40
CA GLN A 103 2.28 15.93 -7.04
C GLN A 103 3.55 15.16 -7.38
N ARG A 104 4.72 15.74 -7.08
CA ARG A 104 6.00 15.16 -7.49
C ARG A 104 6.32 13.83 -6.80
N TYR A 105 5.99 13.70 -5.51
CA TYR A 105 6.36 12.53 -4.72
C TYR A 105 5.15 11.67 -4.43
N LEU A 106 5.29 10.37 -4.62
CA LEU A 106 4.27 9.36 -4.40
C LEU A 106 4.71 8.41 -3.28
N GLY A 107 3.80 8.06 -2.42
CA GLY A 107 4.07 7.15 -1.31
C GLY A 107 2.80 6.59 -0.68
N ALA A 108 2.96 5.99 0.47
CA ALA A 108 1.85 5.46 1.26
C ALA A 108 1.73 6.16 2.61
N ARG A 109 0.54 6.11 3.19
CA ARG A 109 0.29 6.49 4.58
C ARG A 109 -0.53 5.39 5.26
N TYR A 110 -0.17 5.12 6.48
CA TYR A 110 -0.85 4.19 7.36
C TYR A 110 -1.52 5.00 8.47
N THR A 111 -2.83 5.21 8.35
CA THR A 111 -3.60 5.91 9.38
C THR A 111 -4.08 4.88 10.39
N ILE A 112 -3.51 4.95 11.58
CA ILE A 112 -3.65 3.95 12.63
C ILE A 112 -4.56 4.47 13.74
N ALA A 113 -5.56 3.65 14.11
CA ALA A 113 -6.34 3.83 15.33
C ALA A 113 -5.79 2.91 16.42
N GLY A 114 -5.53 3.48 17.58
CA GLY A 114 -4.85 2.79 18.68
C GLY A 114 -3.33 2.76 18.50
N THR A 115 -2.68 1.83 19.15
CA THR A 115 -1.22 1.63 19.07
C THR A 115 -0.92 0.16 18.89
N PHE A 116 -0.18 -0.17 17.85
CA PHE A 116 0.29 -1.54 17.62
C PHE A 116 1.64 -1.75 18.29
N ASN A 117 1.84 -2.94 18.84
CA ASN A 117 3.13 -3.36 19.40
C ASN A 117 3.83 -4.42 18.54
N ALA A 118 3.17 -4.92 17.52
CA ALA A 118 3.72 -5.81 16.51
C ALA A 118 3.00 -5.58 15.18
N GLY A 119 3.67 -5.84 14.10
CA GLY A 119 3.14 -5.80 12.75
C GLY A 119 4.04 -5.08 11.76
N LYS A 120 4.18 -5.66 10.58
CA LYS A 120 4.96 -5.09 9.49
C LYS A 120 4.21 -5.22 8.17
N VAL A 121 4.48 -4.27 7.29
CA VAL A 121 3.86 -4.20 5.97
C VAL A 121 4.90 -3.86 4.91
N THR A 122 4.79 -4.53 3.77
CA THR A 122 5.49 -4.18 2.53
C THR A 122 4.48 -3.61 1.55
N ALA A 123 4.81 -2.50 0.90
CA ALA A 123 3.94 -1.82 -0.04
C ALA A 123 4.64 -1.59 -1.36
N ASP A 124 4.03 -2.10 -2.43
CA ASP A 124 4.54 -2.01 -3.81
C ASP A 124 3.47 -1.44 -4.74
N ILE A 125 3.88 -0.64 -5.73
CA ILE A 125 3.03 -0.28 -6.85
C ILE A 125 3.10 -1.39 -7.89
N VAL A 126 1.93 -1.85 -8.34
CA VAL A 126 1.79 -2.96 -9.29
C VAL A 126 0.77 -2.61 -10.38
N GLU A 127 0.98 -3.14 -11.57
CA GLU A 127 0.05 -2.99 -12.69
C GLU A 127 -1.08 -4.00 -12.63
N THR A 128 -0.79 -5.21 -12.13
CA THR A 128 -1.76 -6.29 -12.04
C THR A 128 -1.64 -7.05 -10.73
N ILE A 129 -2.77 -7.46 -10.20
CA ILE A 129 -2.90 -8.26 -8.97
C ILE A 129 -3.46 -9.67 -9.25
N GLY A 130 -3.52 -10.08 -10.52
CA GLY A 130 -4.07 -11.38 -10.93
C GLY A 130 -3.41 -12.57 -10.24
N ASP A 131 -2.13 -12.46 -9.89
CA ASP A 131 -1.37 -13.50 -9.18
C ASP A 131 -1.60 -13.48 -7.66
N GLY A 132 -2.32 -12.52 -7.15
CA GLY A 132 -2.72 -12.46 -5.74
C GLY A 132 -3.79 -13.49 -5.40
N GLN A 133 -4.22 -14.26 -6.37
CA GLN A 133 -5.07 -15.42 -6.12
C GLN A 133 -4.27 -16.47 -5.37
N LYS A 134 -4.79 -16.91 -4.23
CA LYS A 134 -4.23 -18.03 -3.52
C LYS A 134 -4.24 -19.25 -4.45
N TYR A 135 -3.07 -19.77 -4.74
CA TYR A 135 -2.97 -21.09 -5.33
C TYR A 135 -3.40 -22.09 -4.25
N TYR A 136 -4.64 -22.51 -4.33
CA TYR A 136 -5.04 -23.72 -3.61
C TYR A 136 -4.26 -24.87 -4.25
N ALA A 137 -3.69 -25.73 -3.41
CA ALA A 137 -3.17 -26.99 -3.89
C ALA A 137 -4.24 -27.59 -4.82
N SER A 138 -3.92 -27.69 -6.12
CA SER A 138 -4.85 -28.29 -7.05
C SER A 138 -5.09 -29.70 -6.57
N GLY A 139 -6.32 -30.12 -6.43
CA GLY A 139 -6.65 -31.52 -6.15
C GLY A 139 -6.29 -32.45 -7.32
N PHE A 140 -5.49 -31.99 -8.27
CA PHE A 140 -4.93 -32.79 -9.35
C PHE A 140 -3.65 -33.46 -8.89
N THR A 141 -3.72 -34.75 -8.73
CA THR A 141 -2.53 -35.62 -8.75
C THR A 141 -2.29 -35.98 -10.22
N VAL A 142 -1.19 -35.53 -10.77
CA VAL A 142 -0.70 -36.08 -12.01
C VAL A 142 -0.15 -37.46 -11.65
N ALA A 143 -0.87 -38.47 -12.08
CA ALA A 143 -0.41 -39.84 -11.96
C ALA A 143 0.71 -40.11 -12.96
#